data_2657a29289b6c7e359614a41d93458e1
#
_entry.id   2657a29289b6c7e359614a41d93458e1
#
_cell.length_a   1.000
_cell.length_b   1.000
_cell.length_c   1.000
_cell.angle_alpha   90.00
_cell.angle_beta   90.00
_cell.angle_gamma   90.00
#
_symmetry.space_group_name_H-M   'P 1'
#
loop_
_entity.id
_entity.type
_entity.pdbx_description
1 polymer ?
#
loop_
_entity_poly.entity_id
_entity_poly.type
_entity_poly.pdbx_seq_one_letter_code
_entity_poly.pdbx_strand_id
1 'polypeptide(L)'
;MEKKLIFLDIDGTIYDENKEIPQSTITAIKKLKEKGHIVGIATGRAPYMFKHVIEETDIQTFVSLNGQIVVHDGEVIGKYPLNKEELTQIVEKAHKNNHPLVFFGDTNVYASEENNLHISESLGTLKMDYPQYHNTYYLDHPVYQALIFHTADEDYKYDNQFESLKFYRWHTLSRDVVPNNRSKAEGIKELSKELGFSLNEVVAFGDGPNDVEMLTEVGCGVAMGNAVDALKEVCDYETKSVDENGIYDACVKLGLID
;
A
#
# COMPACT_ATOMS: atom_id res chain seq x y z
N MET A 1 -20.97 -1.82 21.41
CA MET A 1 -20.48 -1.04 20.25
C MET A 1 -20.59 -1.93 19.02
N GLU A 2 -21.00 -1.40 17.89
CA GLU A 2 -21.07 -2.17 16.63
C GLU A 2 -19.66 -2.51 16.15
N LYS A 3 -19.43 -3.75 15.71
CA LYS A 3 -18.13 -4.22 15.23
C LYS A 3 -17.82 -3.53 13.89
N LYS A 4 -16.61 -3.01 13.76
CA LYS A 4 -16.11 -2.35 12.54
C LYS A 4 -14.91 -3.09 11.98
N LEU A 5 -14.67 -2.91 10.68
CA LEU A 5 -13.46 -3.33 9.99
C LEU A 5 -12.60 -2.08 9.79
N ILE A 6 -11.35 -2.09 10.28
CA ILE A 6 -10.51 -0.89 10.33
C ILE A 6 -9.22 -1.16 9.57
N PHE A 7 -8.95 -0.37 8.54
CA PHE A 7 -7.73 -0.46 7.75
C PHE A 7 -6.79 0.71 8.03
N LEU A 8 -5.51 0.40 8.17
CA LEU A 8 -4.44 1.35 8.37
C LEU A 8 -3.42 1.21 7.24
N ASP A 9 -3.06 2.31 6.59
CA ASP A 9 -1.84 2.32 5.76
C ASP A 9 -0.60 2.21 6.64
N ILE A 10 0.56 1.95 6.04
CA ILE A 10 1.82 1.79 6.77
C ILE A 10 2.62 3.09 6.79
N ASP A 11 3.05 3.56 5.63
CA ASP A 11 4.02 4.65 5.51
C ASP A 11 3.37 6.02 5.74
N GLY A 12 3.73 6.70 6.82
CA GLY A 12 3.10 7.97 7.21
C GLY A 12 1.78 7.81 7.97
N THR A 13 1.32 6.56 8.21
CA THR A 13 0.12 6.26 8.96
C THR A 13 0.45 5.40 10.19
N ILE A 14 0.90 4.14 10.03
CA ILE A 14 1.41 3.31 11.14
C ILE A 14 2.85 3.72 11.48
N TYR A 15 3.70 3.90 10.47
CA TYR A 15 5.09 4.31 10.61
C TYR A 15 5.25 5.83 10.59
N ASP A 16 6.07 6.35 11.50
CA ASP A 16 6.59 7.70 11.45
C ASP A 16 7.67 7.89 10.36
N GLU A 17 8.27 9.07 10.29
CA GLU A 17 9.35 9.37 9.34
C GLU A 17 10.61 8.51 9.56
N ASN A 18 10.82 8.02 10.79
CA ASN A 18 11.94 7.14 11.15
C ASN A 18 11.66 5.67 10.87
N LYS A 19 10.46 5.34 10.34
CA LYS A 19 9.95 3.97 10.15
C LYS A 19 9.85 3.22 11.50
N GLU A 20 9.46 3.93 12.53
CA GLU A 20 9.13 3.37 13.84
C GLU A 20 7.62 3.46 14.07
N ILE A 21 7.06 2.54 14.88
CA ILE A 21 5.63 2.55 15.23
C ILE A 21 5.47 3.33 16.55
N PRO A 22 4.78 4.49 16.57
CA PRO A 22 4.53 5.20 17.81
C PRO A 22 3.77 4.34 18.83
N GLN A 23 4.13 4.45 20.09
CA GLN A 23 3.49 3.68 21.17
C GLN A 23 1.97 3.94 21.26
N SER A 24 1.52 5.13 20.89
CA SER A 24 0.10 5.47 20.80
C SER A 24 -0.63 4.66 19.73
N THR A 25 0.01 4.42 18.58
CA THR A 25 -0.52 3.58 17.49
C THR A 25 -0.67 2.13 17.95
N ILE A 26 0.36 1.56 18.57
CA ILE A 26 0.30 0.19 19.16
C ILE A 26 -0.85 0.10 20.17
N THR A 27 -0.99 1.11 21.04
CA THR A 27 -2.04 1.17 22.04
C THR A 27 -3.43 1.26 21.41
N ALA A 28 -3.60 2.06 20.36
CA ALA A 28 -4.86 2.18 19.62
C ALA A 28 -5.26 0.84 19.00
N ILE A 29 -4.34 0.20 18.28
CA ILE A 29 -4.56 -1.11 17.64
C ILE A 29 -4.99 -2.15 18.68
N LYS A 30 -4.29 -2.21 19.80
CA LYS A 30 -4.63 -3.13 20.90
C LYS A 30 -6.05 -2.88 21.42
N LYS A 31 -6.40 -1.63 21.73
CA LYS A 31 -7.74 -1.27 22.21
C LYS A 31 -8.84 -1.55 21.19
N LEU A 32 -8.60 -1.30 19.90
CA LEU A 32 -9.54 -1.64 18.84
C LEU A 32 -9.84 -3.16 18.82
N LYS A 33 -8.80 -3.99 18.89
CA LYS A 33 -8.94 -5.45 18.96
C LYS A 33 -9.67 -5.90 20.24
N GLU A 34 -9.38 -5.29 21.40
CA GLU A 34 -10.07 -5.56 22.68
C GLU A 34 -11.57 -5.19 22.63
N LYS A 35 -11.95 -4.18 21.83
CA LYS A 35 -13.35 -3.82 21.59
C LYS A 35 -14.05 -4.73 20.57
N GLY A 36 -13.32 -5.68 19.98
CA GLY A 36 -13.85 -6.67 19.03
C GLY A 36 -13.87 -6.19 17.58
N HIS A 37 -13.24 -5.06 17.24
CA HIS A 37 -13.03 -4.64 15.86
C HIS A 37 -12.02 -5.56 15.17
N ILE A 38 -12.14 -5.70 13.84
CA ILE A 38 -11.11 -6.32 13.02
C ILE A 38 -10.20 -5.19 12.53
N VAL A 39 -8.89 -5.32 12.80
CA VAL A 39 -7.89 -4.37 12.33
C VAL A 39 -7.07 -5.02 11.22
N GLY A 40 -6.95 -4.34 10.09
CA GLY A 40 -6.18 -4.75 8.93
C GLY A 40 -5.20 -3.68 8.48
N ILE A 41 -4.24 -4.09 7.66
CA ILE A 41 -3.29 -3.21 6.97
C ILE A 41 -3.72 -3.08 5.51
N ALA A 42 -3.58 -1.86 4.91
CA ALA A 42 -3.77 -1.64 3.48
C ALA A 42 -2.57 -0.85 2.92
N THR A 43 -1.69 -1.52 2.16
CA THR A 43 -0.38 -0.96 1.80
C THR A 43 0.06 -1.26 0.37
N GLY A 44 0.94 -0.41 -0.18
CA GLY A 44 1.69 -0.70 -1.40
C GLY A 44 2.87 -1.66 -1.19
N ARG A 45 3.26 -1.93 0.06
CA ARG A 45 4.36 -2.83 0.38
C ARG A 45 4.00 -4.30 0.13
N ALA A 46 5.00 -5.10 -0.24
CA ALA A 46 4.87 -6.56 -0.29
C ALA A 46 4.83 -7.16 1.14
N PRO A 47 4.19 -8.33 1.35
CA PRO A 47 4.01 -8.92 2.69
C PRO A 47 5.31 -9.09 3.48
N TYR A 48 6.39 -9.46 2.82
CA TYR A 48 7.71 -9.65 3.47
C TYR A 48 8.38 -8.33 3.92
N MET A 49 7.91 -7.16 3.43
CA MET A 49 8.47 -5.84 3.77
C MET A 49 7.91 -5.25 5.09
N PHE A 50 6.83 -5.80 5.62
CA PHE A 50 6.19 -5.31 6.85
C PHE A 50 6.00 -6.39 7.92
N LYS A 51 6.82 -7.42 7.91
CA LYS A 51 6.81 -8.46 8.95
C LYS A 51 6.94 -7.88 10.36
N HIS A 52 7.78 -6.86 10.52
CA HIS A 52 7.95 -6.17 11.78
C HIS A 52 6.65 -5.49 12.28
N VAL A 53 5.86 -4.89 11.37
CA VAL A 53 4.54 -4.35 11.74
C VAL A 53 3.62 -5.46 12.26
N ILE A 54 3.60 -6.62 11.57
CA ILE A 54 2.81 -7.78 11.97
C ILE A 54 3.25 -8.28 13.36
N GLU A 55 4.56 -8.38 13.59
CA GLU A 55 5.13 -8.85 14.86
C GLU A 55 4.80 -7.93 16.03
N GLU A 56 4.85 -6.60 15.84
CA GLU A 56 4.57 -5.63 16.90
C GLU A 56 3.07 -5.40 17.16
N THR A 57 2.23 -5.51 16.12
CA THR A 57 0.80 -5.19 16.22
C THR A 57 -0.10 -6.41 16.27
N ASP A 58 0.46 -7.59 15.95
CA ASP A 58 -0.30 -8.83 15.78
C ASP A 58 -1.47 -8.69 14.79
N ILE A 59 -1.32 -7.87 13.72
CA ILE A 59 -2.29 -7.76 12.65
C ILE A 59 -1.99 -8.82 11.59
N GLN A 60 -2.87 -9.82 11.45
CA GLN A 60 -2.75 -10.92 10.49
C GLN A 60 -3.66 -10.76 9.25
N THR A 61 -4.36 -9.64 9.17
CA THR A 61 -5.29 -9.31 8.08
C THR A 61 -4.72 -8.14 7.28
N PHE A 62 -4.58 -8.31 5.97
CA PHE A 62 -4.00 -7.23 5.16
C PHE A 62 -4.36 -7.28 3.68
N VAL A 63 -4.32 -6.12 3.07
CA VAL A 63 -4.37 -5.84 1.63
C VAL A 63 -3.00 -5.26 1.26
N SER A 64 -2.20 -5.98 0.49
CA SER A 64 -0.83 -5.60 0.14
C SER A 64 -0.62 -5.46 -1.36
N LEU A 65 0.52 -4.85 -1.75
CA LEU A 65 0.85 -4.54 -3.15
C LEU A 65 -0.31 -3.79 -3.85
N ASN A 66 -0.89 -2.77 -3.17
CA ASN A 66 -2.03 -1.99 -3.68
C ASN A 66 -3.23 -2.85 -4.09
N GLY A 67 -3.55 -3.92 -3.34
CA GLY A 67 -4.71 -4.76 -3.57
C GLY A 67 -4.43 -6.07 -4.33
N GLN A 68 -3.19 -6.36 -4.71
CA GLN A 68 -2.84 -7.57 -5.45
C GLN A 68 -2.79 -8.82 -4.59
N ILE A 69 -2.55 -8.68 -3.29
CA ILE A 69 -2.57 -9.80 -2.35
C ILE A 69 -3.48 -9.44 -1.17
N VAL A 70 -4.50 -10.27 -0.94
CA VAL A 70 -5.47 -10.11 0.14
C VAL A 70 -5.37 -11.30 1.08
N VAL A 71 -5.21 -11.02 2.36
CA VAL A 71 -5.02 -12.03 3.42
C VAL A 71 -5.93 -11.72 4.60
N HIS A 72 -6.56 -12.75 5.17
CA HIS A 72 -7.32 -12.67 6.42
C HIS A 72 -6.83 -13.72 7.41
N ASP A 73 -6.48 -13.30 8.63
CA ASP A 73 -5.97 -14.18 9.69
C ASP A 73 -4.86 -15.15 9.21
N GLY A 74 -3.96 -14.64 8.34
CA GLY A 74 -2.87 -15.39 7.75
C GLY A 74 -3.25 -16.27 6.55
N GLU A 75 -4.52 -16.40 6.21
CA GLU A 75 -4.98 -17.16 5.05
C GLU A 75 -5.13 -16.26 3.82
N VAL A 76 -4.63 -16.73 2.67
CA VAL A 76 -4.72 -15.98 1.40
C VAL A 76 -6.13 -16.06 0.84
N ILE A 77 -6.81 -14.91 0.74
CA ILE A 77 -8.13 -14.77 0.11
C ILE A 77 -7.99 -14.63 -1.40
N GLY A 78 -7.02 -13.81 -1.87
CA GLY A 78 -6.82 -13.57 -3.29
C GLY A 78 -5.39 -13.15 -3.65
N LYS A 79 -4.98 -13.51 -4.88
CA LYS A 79 -3.71 -13.10 -5.51
C LYS A 79 -3.96 -12.71 -6.95
N TYR A 80 -3.57 -11.50 -7.33
CA TYR A 80 -3.89 -10.88 -8.62
C TYR A 80 -2.60 -10.35 -9.28
N PRO A 81 -1.88 -11.19 -10.04
CA PRO A 81 -0.67 -10.75 -10.73
C PRO A 81 -0.99 -9.78 -11.88
N LEU A 82 0.00 -8.99 -12.26
CA LEU A 82 -0.02 -8.17 -13.46
C LEU A 82 -0.27 -9.03 -14.71
N ASN A 83 -0.96 -8.46 -15.69
CA ASN A 83 -1.08 -9.09 -17.00
C ASN A 83 0.31 -9.25 -17.64
N LYS A 84 0.65 -10.48 -18.03
CA LYS A 84 2.00 -10.84 -18.49
C LYS A 84 2.35 -10.17 -19.81
N GLU A 85 1.39 -10.02 -20.73
CA GLU A 85 1.58 -9.41 -22.02
C GLU A 85 1.89 -7.92 -21.88
N GLU A 86 1.13 -7.19 -21.05
CA GLU A 86 1.39 -5.77 -20.81
C GLU A 86 2.65 -5.54 -20.00
N LEU A 87 2.94 -6.41 -19.02
CA LEU A 87 4.22 -6.36 -18.29
C LEU A 87 5.41 -6.53 -19.23
N THR A 88 5.31 -7.43 -20.22
CA THR A 88 6.34 -7.60 -21.26
C THR A 88 6.51 -6.32 -22.08
N GLN A 89 5.40 -5.68 -22.49
CA GLN A 89 5.44 -4.41 -23.23
C GLN A 89 6.09 -3.28 -22.41
N ILE A 90 5.78 -3.21 -21.09
CA ILE A 90 6.44 -2.26 -20.18
C ILE A 90 7.94 -2.51 -20.12
N VAL A 91 8.36 -3.77 -19.92
CA VAL A 91 9.79 -4.11 -19.85
C VAL A 91 10.52 -3.72 -21.13
N GLU A 92 9.96 -4.04 -22.30
CA GLU A 92 10.55 -3.65 -23.59
C GLU A 92 10.65 -2.13 -23.73
N LYS A 93 9.61 -1.39 -23.32
CA LYS A 93 9.58 0.06 -23.39
C LYS A 93 10.55 0.70 -22.41
N ALA A 94 10.60 0.19 -21.19
CA ALA A 94 11.53 0.63 -20.16
C ALA A 94 12.98 0.43 -20.61
N HIS A 95 13.30 -0.74 -21.14
CA HIS A 95 14.62 -1.03 -21.69
C HIS A 95 15.03 -0.05 -22.81
N LYS A 96 14.11 0.27 -23.75
CA LYS A 96 14.36 1.26 -24.83
C LYS A 96 14.62 2.67 -24.30
N ASN A 97 14.09 3.00 -23.13
CA ASN A 97 14.25 4.32 -22.48
C ASN A 97 15.35 4.35 -21.44
N ASN A 98 16.06 3.25 -21.19
CA ASN A 98 17.02 3.07 -20.09
C ASN A 98 16.39 3.32 -18.71
N HIS A 99 15.15 2.90 -18.52
CA HIS A 99 14.44 2.97 -17.25
C HIS A 99 14.50 1.60 -16.57
N PRO A 100 15.18 1.47 -15.43
CA PRO A 100 15.21 0.21 -14.70
C PRO A 100 13.85 -0.12 -14.10
N LEU A 101 13.66 -1.41 -13.79
CA LEU A 101 12.48 -1.95 -13.16
C LEU A 101 12.85 -2.77 -11.92
N VAL A 102 11.90 -2.84 -10.98
CA VAL A 102 11.91 -3.81 -9.90
C VAL A 102 10.60 -4.60 -9.93
N PHE A 103 10.70 -5.92 -9.83
CA PHE A 103 9.58 -6.86 -9.92
C PHE A 103 9.28 -7.44 -8.54
N PHE A 104 8.05 -7.29 -8.06
CA PHE A 104 7.59 -7.89 -6.80
C PHE A 104 6.81 -9.17 -7.08
N GLY A 105 7.38 -10.29 -6.66
CA GLY A 105 6.65 -11.53 -6.45
C GLY A 105 5.93 -11.53 -5.09
N ASP A 106 5.28 -12.63 -4.75
CA ASP A 106 4.61 -12.79 -3.46
C ASP A 106 5.59 -12.94 -2.27
N THR A 107 6.79 -13.48 -2.52
CA THR A 107 7.82 -13.74 -1.50
C THR A 107 9.19 -13.16 -1.84
N ASN A 108 9.36 -12.64 -3.05
CA ASN A 108 10.66 -12.23 -3.58
C ASN A 108 10.57 -10.90 -4.32
N VAL A 109 11.71 -10.23 -4.43
CA VAL A 109 11.87 -8.99 -5.19
C VAL A 109 13.14 -9.06 -6.02
N TYR A 110 13.08 -8.61 -7.28
CA TYR A 110 14.21 -8.63 -8.21
C TYR A 110 14.33 -7.32 -8.97
N ALA A 111 15.57 -6.90 -9.22
CA ALA A 111 15.88 -5.73 -10.05
C ALA A 111 16.23 -6.16 -11.48
N SER A 112 15.84 -5.34 -12.46
CA SER A 112 16.19 -5.52 -13.87
C SER A 112 17.63 -5.11 -14.19
N GLU A 113 18.27 -4.38 -13.29
CA GLU A 113 19.65 -3.89 -13.42
C GLU A 113 20.42 -4.06 -12.12
N GLU A 114 21.76 -4.15 -12.21
CA GLU A 114 22.67 -4.14 -11.06
C GLU A 114 23.12 -2.70 -10.75
N ASN A 115 23.20 -2.37 -9.46
CA ASN A 115 23.82 -1.11 -8.99
C ASN A 115 23.24 0.19 -9.61
N ASN A 116 21.96 0.23 -9.95
CA ASN A 116 21.32 1.42 -10.48
C ASN A 116 21.02 2.42 -9.35
N LEU A 117 21.40 3.69 -9.54
CA LEU A 117 21.25 4.73 -8.53
C LEU A 117 19.79 5.07 -8.24
N HIS A 118 18.91 5.13 -9.24
CA HIS A 118 17.50 5.44 -9.03
C HIS A 118 16.80 4.38 -8.17
N ILE A 119 17.12 3.10 -8.40
CA ILE A 119 16.64 2.00 -7.56
C ILE A 119 17.15 2.16 -6.14
N SER A 120 18.48 2.36 -5.99
CA SER A 120 19.12 2.46 -4.68
C SER A 120 18.59 3.64 -3.85
N GLU A 121 18.48 4.83 -4.44
CA GLU A 121 17.98 6.02 -3.78
C GLU A 121 16.50 5.87 -3.39
N SER A 122 15.65 5.39 -4.30
CA SER A 122 14.23 5.24 -4.01
C SER A 122 13.96 4.19 -2.95
N LEU A 123 14.50 2.97 -3.11
CA LEU A 123 14.28 1.88 -2.15
C LEU A 123 14.94 2.15 -0.80
N GLY A 124 16.03 2.92 -0.78
CA GLY A 124 16.68 3.37 0.43
C GLY A 124 15.75 4.18 1.35
N THR A 125 14.81 4.97 0.80
CA THR A 125 13.80 5.71 1.59
C THR A 125 12.82 4.77 2.31
N LEU A 126 12.64 3.56 1.80
CA LEU A 126 11.83 2.50 2.41
C LEU A 126 12.64 1.58 3.34
N LYS A 127 13.93 1.89 3.57
CA LYS A 127 14.91 1.04 4.27
C LYS A 127 15.01 -0.37 3.68
N MET A 128 14.85 -0.49 2.36
CA MET A 128 15.03 -1.75 1.63
C MET A 128 16.43 -1.87 1.10
N ASP A 129 16.98 -3.08 1.23
CA ASP A 129 18.22 -3.45 0.53
C ASP A 129 18.00 -3.48 -0.98
N TYR A 130 19.08 -3.28 -1.74
CA TYR A 130 19.04 -3.40 -3.20
C TYR A 130 18.66 -4.83 -3.60
N PRO A 131 17.61 -5.01 -4.44
CA PRO A 131 17.16 -6.35 -4.84
C PRO A 131 18.19 -7.09 -5.67
N GLN A 132 18.16 -8.42 -5.61
CA GLN A 132 19.00 -9.24 -6.48
C GLN A 132 18.64 -9.01 -7.95
N TYR A 133 19.65 -9.06 -8.82
CA TYR A 133 19.47 -8.95 -10.25
C TYR A 133 18.78 -10.19 -10.84
N HIS A 134 17.68 -9.99 -11.54
CA HIS A 134 17.00 -11.01 -12.35
C HIS A 134 16.10 -10.33 -13.40
N ASN A 135 16.68 -9.88 -14.50
CA ASN A 135 15.97 -9.10 -15.53
C ASN A 135 14.90 -9.85 -16.32
N THR A 136 14.87 -11.18 -16.23
CA THR A 136 13.88 -12.04 -16.91
C THR A 136 12.89 -12.69 -15.94
N TYR A 137 12.90 -12.32 -14.65
CA TYR A 137 12.02 -12.90 -13.62
C TYR A 137 10.54 -12.95 -14.06
N TYR A 138 10.04 -11.90 -14.68
CA TYR A 138 8.66 -11.76 -15.14
C TYR A 138 8.25 -12.76 -16.23
N LEU A 139 9.19 -13.42 -16.90
CA LEU A 139 8.89 -14.40 -17.94
C LEU A 139 8.35 -15.72 -17.36
N ASP A 140 8.86 -16.13 -16.19
CA ASP A 140 8.60 -17.44 -15.61
C ASP A 140 7.86 -17.41 -14.27
N HIS A 141 7.67 -16.22 -13.69
CA HIS A 141 7.07 -16.04 -12.36
C HIS A 141 5.97 -14.98 -12.38
N PRO A 142 4.93 -15.11 -11.54
CA PRO A 142 3.94 -14.07 -11.36
C PRO A 142 4.56 -12.82 -10.71
N VAL A 143 4.29 -11.66 -11.30
CA VAL A 143 4.64 -10.35 -10.75
C VAL A 143 3.36 -9.66 -10.33
N TYR A 144 3.27 -9.25 -9.07
CA TYR A 144 2.06 -8.62 -8.52
C TYR A 144 2.11 -7.09 -8.58
N GLN A 145 3.31 -6.53 -8.55
CA GLN A 145 3.56 -5.10 -8.72
C GLN A 145 4.95 -4.95 -9.34
N ALA A 146 5.13 -3.93 -10.15
CA ALA A 146 6.47 -3.51 -10.55
C ALA A 146 6.72 -2.06 -10.12
N LEU A 147 7.99 -1.69 -9.97
CA LEU A 147 8.40 -0.29 -9.92
C LEU A 147 9.11 0.04 -11.21
N ILE A 148 8.86 1.23 -11.73
CA ILE A 148 9.62 1.80 -12.85
C ILE A 148 10.32 3.07 -12.39
N PHE A 149 11.58 3.24 -12.78
CA PHE A 149 12.42 4.31 -12.27
C PHE A 149 12.78 5.31 -13.36
N HIS A 150 12.26 6.51 -13.23
CA HIS A 150 12.52 7.69 -14.06
C HIS A 150 12.01 8.95 -13.37
N THR A 151 12.43 10.12 -13.82
CA THR A 151 11.96 11.43 -13.33
C THR A 151 10.57 11.79 -13.91
N ALA A 152 9.89 12.75 -13.29
CA ALA A 152 8.50 13.07 -13.63
C ALA A 152 8.33 13.66 -15.05
N ASP A 153 9.36 14.28 -15.61
CA ASP A 153 9.36 14.79 -16.97
C ASP A 153 9.27 13.70 -18.05
N GLU A 154 9.46 12.43 -17.67
CA GLU A 154 9.33 11.27 -18.54
C GLU A 154 8.04 10.47 -18.35
N ASP A 155 7.15 10.89 -17.45
CA ASP A 155 5.86 10.22 -17.17
C ASP A 155 5.03 10.00 -18.43
N TYR A 156 5.02 10.98 -19.35
CA TYR A 156 4.28 10.93 -20.61
C TYR A 156 4.62 9.71 -21.50
N LYS A 157 5.77 9.08 -21.26
CA LYS A 157 6.16 7.87 -21.99
C LYS A 157 5.31 6.66 -21.62
N TYR A 158 4.68 6.68 -20.45
CA TYR A 158 3.92 5.55 -19.89
C TYR A 158 2.45 5.89 -19.68
N ASP A 159 2.12 7.15 -19.37
CA ASP A 159 0.76 7.58 -19.09
C ASP A 159 -0.16 7.32 -20.29
N ASN A 160 -1.31 6.67 -20.01
CA ASN A 160 -2.32 6.30 -21.01
C ASN A 160 -1.80 5.43 -22.17
N GLN A 161 -0.70 4.71 -21.96
CA GLN A 161 -0.11 3.82 -22.98
C GLN A 161 -0.49 2.36 -22.79
N PHE A 162 -1.07 2.00 -21.63
CA PHE A 162 -1.43 0.63 -21.26
C PHE A 162 -2.89 0.62 -20.77
N GLU A 163 -3.68 -0.30 -21.31
CA GLU A 163 -5.13 -0.33 -21.06
C GLU A 163 -5.46 -0.84 -19.65
N SER A 164 -4.71 -1.85 -19.17
CA SER A 164 -5.00 -2.49 -17.88
C SER A 164 -4.09 -2.05 -16.73
N LEU A 165 -3.24 -1.06 -16.95
CA LEU A 165 -2.25 -0.62 -15.97
C LEU A 165 -2.40 0.85 -15.59
N LYS A 166 -2.11 1.16 -14.34
CA LYS A 166 -1.99 2.53 -13.81
C LYS A 166 -0.67 2.70 -13.08
N PHE A 167 -0.26 3.97 -12.93
CA PHE A 167 1.03 4.35 -12.39
C PHE A 167 0.86 5.37 -11.28
N TYR A 168 1.39 5.07 -10.08
CA TYR A 168 1.41 5.97 -8.93
C TYR A 168 2.84 6.43 -8.65
N ARG A 169 3.09 7.74 -8.67
CA ARG A 169 4.37 8.29 -8.25
C ARG A 169 4.40 8.45 -6.73
N TRP A 170 5.29 7.71 -6.11
CA TRP A 170 5.51 7.77 -4.66
C TRP A 170 6.90 8.33 -4.29
N HIS A 171 7.82 8.40 -5.25
CA HIS A 171 9.15 8.98 -5.09
C HIS A 171 9.51 9.80 -6.34
N THR A 172 10.40 10.79 -6.20
CA THR A 172 10.84 11.63 -7.35
C THR A 172 11.40 10.81 -8.52
N LEU A 173 11.95 9.64 -8.22
CA LEU A 173 12.59 8.74 -9.20
C LEU A 173 11.81 7.45 -9.42
N SER A 174 10.65 7.22 -8.78
CA SER A 174 9.96 5.93 -8.86
C SER A 174 8.44 6.05 -8.93
N ARG A 175 7.85 5.15 -9.71
CA ARG A 175 6.39 4.95 -9.80
C ARG A 175 6.06 3.48 -9.60
N ASP A 176 4.98 3.21 -8.86
CA ASP A 176 4.33 1.90 -8.85
C ASP A 176 3.67 1.64 -10.20
N VAL A 177 3.76 0.41 -10.68
CA VAL A 177 3.03 -0.14 -11.83
C VAL A 177 2.07 -1.19 -11.30
N VAL A 178 0.78 -0.91 -11.36
CA VAL A 178 -0.28 -1.77 -10.79
C VAL A 178 -1.43 -1.93 -11.79
N PRO A 179 -2.28 -2.98 -11.67
CA PRO A 179 -3.47 -3.09 -12.50
C PRO A 179 -4.42 -1.91 -12.27
N ASN A 180 -5.07 -1.43 -13.33
CA ASN A 180 -6.04 -0.32 -13.23
C ASN A 180 -7.35 -0.71 -12.53
N ASN A 181 -7.69 -2.01 -12.52
CA ASN A 181 -8.87 -2.58 -11.87
C ASN A 181 -8.59 -3.10 -10.45
N ARG A 182 -7.43 -2.79 -9.89
CA ARG A 182 -7.06 -3.14 -8.51
C ARG A 182 -6.50 -1.92 -7.80
N SER A 183 -6.81 -1.84 -6.52
CA SER A 183 -6.35 -0.79 -5.60
C SER A 183 -6.48 -1.29 -4.17
N LYS A 184 -6.01 -0.51 -3.19
CA LYS A 184 -6.29 -0.77 -1.78
C LYS A 184 -7.80 -0.88 -1.54
N ALA A 185 -8.61 0.01 -2.16
CA ALA A 185 -10.06 0.00 -2.06
C ALA A 185 -10.67 -1.31 -2.56
N GLU A 186 -10.27 -1.79 -3.75
CA GLU A 186 -10.77 -3.05 -4.30
C GLU A 186 -10.41 -4.26 -3.42
N GLY A 187 -9.19 -4.30 -2.85
CA GLY A 187 -8.82 -5.35 -1.89
C GLY A 187 -9.64 -5.28 -0.60
N ILE A 188 -9.95 -4.09 -0.10
CA ILE A 188 -10.82 -3.88 1.07
C ILE A 188 -12.27 -4.31 0.78
N LYS A 189 -12.81 -3.98 -0.40
CA LYS A 189 -14.15 -4.43 -0.82
C LYS A 189 -14.25 -5.96 -0.84
N GLU A 190 -13.25 -6.61 -1.42
CA GLU A 190 -13.18 -8.06 -1.47
C GLU A 190 -13.18 -8.67 -0.08
N LEU A 191 -12.29 -8.17 0.80
CA LEU A 191 -12.19 -8.66 2.16
C LEU A 191 -13.44 -8.35 3.00
N SER A 192 -14.01 -7.16 2.85
CA SER A 192 -15.28 -6.79 3.52
C SER A 192 -16.41 -7.74 3.15
N LYS A 193 -16.55 -8.07 1.86
CA LYS A 193 -17.53 -9.02 1.36
C LYS A 193 -17.33 -10.42 1.94
N GLU A 194 -16.10 -10.90 1.98
CA GLU A 194 -15.75 -12.22 2.55
C GLU A 194 -16.11 -12.30 4.04
N LEU A 195 -15.87 -11.20 4.78
CA LEU A 195 -16.15 -11.13 6.21
C LEU A 195 -17.59 -10.71 6.56
N GLY A 196 -18.44 -10.45 5.57
CA GLY A 196 -19.84 -10.07 5.77
C GLY A 196 -20.05 -8.63 6.26
N PHE A 197 -19.07 -7.72 6.02
CA PHE A 197 -19.20 -6.30 6.31
C PHE A 197 -19.65 -5.53 5.08
N SER A 198 -20.50 -4.53 5.28
CA SER A 198 -20.74 -3.47 4.30
C SER A 198 -19.61 -2.44 4.35
N LEU A 199 -19.36 -1.72 3.25
CA LEU A 199 -18.36 -0.66 3.25
C LEU A 199 -18.68 0.46 4.25
N ASN A 200 -19.94 0.70 4.60
CA ASN A 200 -20.34 1.65 5.64
C ASN A 200 -19.87 1.25 7.06
N GLU A 201 -19.45 0.01 7.24
CA GLU A 201 -18.89 -0.50 8.50
C GLU A 201 -17.35 -0.50 8.49
N VAL A 202 -16.74 0.03 7.42
CA VAL A 202 -15.30 0.13 7.26
C VAL A 202 -14.82 1.52 7.63
N VAL A 203 -13.73 1.59 8.39
CA VAL A 203 -12.97 2.82 8.66
C VAL A 203 -11.57 2.64 8.08
N ALA A 204 -11.05 3.60 7.35
CA ALA A 204 -9.71 3.53 6.78
C ALA A 204 -8.89 4.77 7.08
N PHE A 205 -7.60 4.58 7.37
CA PHE A 205 -6.64 5.63 7.65
C PHE A 205 -5.54 5.62 6.58
N GLY A 206 -5.15 6.80 6.09
CA GLY A 206 -4.11 6.92 5.08
C GLY A 206 -3.53 8.33 4.99
N ASP A 207 -2.45 8.46 4.21
CA ASP A 207 -1.77 9.75 4.00
C ASP A 207 -1.28 9.96 2.56
N GLY A 208 -1.16 8.90 1.76
CA GLY A 208 -0.58 8.91 0.42
C GLY A 208 -1.59 9.03 -0.74
N PRO A 209 -1.11 9.29 -1.96
CA PRO A 209 -1.98 9.38 -3.15
C PRO A 209 -2.73 8.08 -3.48
N ASN A 210 -2.16 6.92 -3.14
CA ASN A 210 -2.77 5.60 -3.35
C ASN A 210 -3.87 5.27 -2.33
N ASP A 211 -4.13 6.15 -1.35
CA ASP A 211 -5.19 6.04 -0.35
C ASP A 211 -6.47 6.79 -0.76
N VAL A 212 -6.41 7.66 -1.76
CA VAL A 212 -7.56 8.50 -2.16
C VAL A 212 -8.79 7.66 -2.46
N GLU A 213 -8.66 6.62 -3.27
CA GLU A 213 -9.75 5.71 -3.61
C GLU A 213 -10.28 4.97 -2.37
N MET A 214 -9.37 4.49 -1.51
CA MET A 214 -9.70 3.80 -0.26
C MET A 214 -10.52 4.70 0.67
N LEU A 215 -10.07 5.92 0.95
CA LEU A 215 -10.76 6.83 1.87
C LEU A 215 -12.09 7.31 1.32
N THR A 216 -12.23 7.42 0.00
CA THR A 216 -13.48 7.87 -0.66
C THR A 216 -14.58 6.80 -0.62
N GLU A 217 -14.21 5.50 -0.65
CA GLU A 217 -15.18 4.42 -0.84
C GLU A 217 -15.65 3.74 0.45
N VAL A 218 -14.93 3.92 1.56
CA VAL A 218 -15.29 3.34 2.86
C VAL A 218 -16.32 4.21 3.61
N GLY A 219 -16.92 3.67 4.67
CA GLY A 219 -17.91 4.37 5.47
C GLY A 219 -17.35 5.55 6.30
N CYS A 220 -16.04 5.54 6.59
CA CYS A 220 -15.35 6.66 7.21
C CYS A 220 -13.87 6.66 6.80
N GLY A 221 -13.51 7.56 5.91
CA GLY A 221 -12.13 7.81 5.50
C GLY A 221 -11.47 8.84 6.40
N VAL A 222 -10.34 8.48 7.01
CA VAL A 222 -9.57 9.35 7.92
C VAL A 222 -8.23 9.70 7.29
N ALA A 223 -8.01 10.97 6.97
CA ALA A 223 -6.72 11.46 6.51
C ALA A 223 -5.83 11.81 7.71
N MET A 224 -4.58 11.34 7.68
CA MET A 224 -3.57 11.74 8.66
C MET A 224 -3.20 13.22 8.49
N GLY A 225 -2.77 13.90 9.55
CA GLY A 225 -2.37 15.32 9.50
C GLY A 225 -1.21 15.58 8.54
N ASN A 226 -0.35 14.60 8.33
CA ASN A 226 0.74 14.61 7.35
C ASN A 226 0.32 14.19 5.93
N ALA A 227 -0.98 13.94 5.69
CA ALA A 227 -1.49 13.49 4.39
C ALA A 227 -1.35 14.55 3.30
N VAL A 228 -1.27 14.07 2.05
CA VAL A 228 -1.31 14.95 0.87
C VAL A 228 -2.66 15.70 0.77
N ASP A 229 -2.64 16.92 0.21
CA ASP A 229 -3.84 17.75 0.12
C ASP A 229 -5.01 17.05 -0.59
N ALA A 230 -4.74 16.31 -1.67
CA ALA A 230 -5.76 15.56 -2.41
C ALA A 230 -6.51 14.53 -1.54
N LEU A 231 -5.87 13.99 -0.51
CA LEU A 231 -6.50 13.05 0.42
C LEU A 231 -7.35 13.79 1.46
N LYS A 232 -6.89 14.94 1.93
CA LYS A 232 -7.63 15.81 2.86
C LYS A 232 -8.91 16.38 2.26
N GLU A 233 -8.93 16.60 0.94
CA GLU A 233 -10.12 17.10 0.22
C GLU A 233 -11.25 16.06 0.13
N VAL A 234 -10.94 14.75 0.23
CA VAL A 234 -11.92 13.67 0.04
C VAL A 234 -12.23 12.88 1.31
N CYS A 235 -11.49 13.09 2.40
CA CYS A 235 -11.71 12.37 3.65
C CYS A 235 -12.95 12.86 4.41
N ASP A 236 -13.53 11.98 5.24
CA ASP A 236 -14.62 12.34 6.15
C ASP A 236 -14.09 13.04 7.42
N TYR A 237 -12.86 12.73 7.82
CA TYR A 237 -12.23 13.26 9.03
C TYR A 237 -10.73 13.42 8.84
N GLU A 238 -10.18 14.59 9.17
CA GLU A 238 -8.75 14.84 9.26
C GLU A 238 -8.32 14.72 10.73
N THR A 239 -7.34 13.87 10.99
CA THR A 239 -6.73 13.69 12.31
C THR A 239 -5.38 14.39 12.39
N LYS A 240 -4.67 14.24 13.51
CA LYS A 240 -3.29 14.71 13.68
C LYS A 240 -2.30 13.85 12.88
N SER A 241 -1.06 14.32 12.79
CA SER A 241 0.01 13.53 12.17
C SER A 241 0.32 12.26 12.98
N VAL A 242 1.04 11.34 12.34
CA VAL A 242 1.45 10.08 12.98
C VAL A 242 2.26 10.35 14.26
N ASP A 243 3.13 11.36 14.25
CA ASP A 243 3.96 11.75 15.41
C ASP A 243 3.17 12.43 16.54
N GLU A 244 1.94 12.88 16.27
CA GLU A 244 1.07 13.58 17.22
C GLU A 244 -0.08 12.70 17.72
N ASN A 245 0.07 11.37 17.69
CA ASN A 245 -0.93 10.37 18.12
C ASN A 245 -2.19 10.33 17.21
N GLY A 246 -2.08 10.65 15.94
CA GLY A 246 -3.22 10.82 15.04
C GLY A 246 -4.20 9.65 15.01
N ILE A 247 -3.72 8.39 14.91
CA ILE A 247 -4.58 7.20 14.94
C ILE A 247 -5.34 7.09 16.27
N TYR A 248 -4.63 7.24 17.40
CA TYR A 248 -5.25 7.11 18.72
C TYR A 248 -6.35 8.16 18.93
N ASP A 249 -6.04 9.42 18.64
CA ASP A 249 -6.97 10.54 18.81
C ASP A 249 -8.21 10.38 17.92
N ALA A 250 -8.03 9.95 16.67
CA ALA A 250 -9.16 9.67 15.78
C ALA A 250 -10.02 8.52 16.28
N CYS A 251 -9.41 7.42 16.76
CA CYS A 251 -10.16 6.29 17.30
C CYS A 251 -11.01 6.69 18.52
N VAL A 252 -10.50 7.54 19.41
CA VAL A 252 -11.29 8.10 20.54
C VAL A 252 -12.40 9.01 20.03
N LYS A 253 -12.08 9.94 19.09
CA LYS A 253 -13.04 10.90 18.54
C LYS A 253 -14.19 10.24 17.81
N LEU A 254 -13.93 9.17 17.09
CA LEU A 254 -14.93 8.37 16.37
C LEU A 254 -15.66 7.38 17.25
N GLY A 255 -15.33 7.31 18.54
CA GLY A 255 -15.96 6.40 19.50
C GLY A 255 -15.61 4.92 19.27
N LEU A 256 -14.50 4.62 18.60
CA LEU A 256 -14.02 3.25 18.35
C LEU A 256 -13.31 2.66 19.58
N ILE A 257 -12.69 3.51 20.38
CA ILE A 257 -12.04 3.18 21.67
C ILE A 257 -12.38 4.22 22.73
N ASP A 258 -12.10 3.86 24.02
CA ASP A 258 -12.24 4.76 25.16
C ASP A 258 -10.97 5.57 25.38
#